data_6c69ca47d1b7dc2c659af93e8403f944
#
_entry.id   6c69ca47d1b7dc2c659af93e8403f944
#
_cell.length_a   1.000
_cell.length_b   1.000
_cell.length_c   1.000
_cell.angle_alpha   90.00
_cell.angle_beta   90.00
_cell.angle_gamma   90.00
#
_symmetry.space_group_name_H-M   'P 1'
#
loop_
_entity.id
_entity.type
_entity.pdbx_description
1 polymer ?
#
loop_
_entity_poly.entity_id
_entity_poly.type
_entity_poly.pdbx_seq_one_letter_code
_entity_poly.pdbx_strand_id
1 'polypeptide(L)'
;IKFSELTRPIASAEDFKTVIGVTKEKGTCIEGAQSPFMHDDLANGTCYHYVVTVVTQKGESPESQEVMAIPAPYLIAKIIGQEGVEDGEFSSPTGIAVDKDGNIYVADTDNHSIQKFDKDGKFLGRWGGEAGSAEGGFYYPRGLTTNSDGQVYVADTGNNRVQRLDTDGNPMKAWGKFGFAWRGADMNK
;
A
#
# COMPACT_ATOMS: atom_id res chain seq x y z
N ILE A 1 8.12 -9.79 -12.68
CA ILE A 1 9.44 -9.14 -12.79
C ILE A 1 9.33 -8.10 -13.90
N LYS A 2 9.53 -6.81 -13.62
CA LYS A 2 9.61 -5.79 -14.67
C LYS A 2 11.00 -5.89 -15.31
N PHE A 3 11.08 -6.36 -16.53
CA PHE A 3 12.33 -6.45 -17.30
C PHE A 3 12.88 -5.10 -17.77
N SER A 4 12.27 -3.97 -17.38
CA SER A 4 12.75 -2.62 -17.73
C SER A 4 14.16 -2.28 -17.23
N GLU A 5 14.70 -3.07 -16.31
CA GLU A 5 16.05 -2.86 -15.77
C GLU A 5 17.13 -3.64 -16.51
N LEU A 6 16.76 -4.60 -17.37
CA LEU A 6 17.71 -5.43 -18.12
C LEU A 6 17.99 -4.93 -19.54
N THR A 7 17.22 -3.97 -20.04
CA THR A 7 17.41 -3.45 -21.41
C THR A 7 18.07 -2.08 -21.40
N ARG A 8 19.36 -2.01 -21.75
CA ARG A 8 19.94 -0.77 -22.30
C ARG A 8 19.21 -0.46 -23.60
N PRO A 9 18.84 0.81 -23.87
CA PRO A 9 18.19 1.14 -25.14
C PRO A 9 19.12 0.78 -26.30
N ILE A 10 18.70 -0.14 -27.12
CA ILE A 10 19.39 -0.51 -28.38
C ILE A 10 18.95 0.52 -29.43
N ALA A 11 19.90 1.13 -30.07
CA ALA A 11 19.72 2.25 -30.99
C ALA A 11 19.16 1.83 -32.37
N SER A 12 18.03 1.22 -32.45
CA SER A 12 17.09 1.07 -33.59
C SER A 12 16.37 -0.28 -33.52
N ALA A 13 15.06 -0.22 -33.42
CA ALA A 13 14.20 -1.38 -33.15
C ALA A 13 13.86 -2.24 -34.40
N GLU A 14 14.37 -1.92 -35.59
CA GLU A 14 13.92 -2.56 -36.83
C GLU A 14 14.65 -3.87 -37.19
N ASP A 15 15.79 -4.15 -36.54
CA ASP A 15 16.66 -5.28 -36.91
C ASP A 15 16.74 -6.40 -35.86
N PHE A 16 16.00 -6.32 -34.75
CA PHE A 16 16.18 -7.26 -33.64
C PHE A 16 14.86 -7.95 -33.27
N LYS A 17 14.86 -9.26 -33.28
CA LYS A 17 13.82 -10.09 -32.69
C LYS A 17 14.34 -10.57 -31.32
N THR A 18 13.74 -10.08 -30.23
CA THR A 18 14.11 -10.53 -28.87
C THR A 18 13.37 -11.83 -28.60
N VAL A 19 14.12 -12.86 -28.22
CA VAL A 19 13.56 -14.14 -27.78
C VAL A 19 13.83 -14.28 -26.30
N ILE A 20 12.77 -14.45 -25.52
CA ILE A 20 12.86 -14.76 -24.10
C ILE A 20 12.63 -16.24 -23.94
N GLY A 21 13.64 -16.97 -23.49
CA GLY A 21 13.52 -18.40 -23.16
C GLY A 21 13.03 -18.55 -21.70
N VAL A 22 11.95 -19.26 -21.51
CA VAL A 22 11.46 -19.70 -20.19
C VAL A 22 11.69 -21.20 -20.09
N THR A 23 12.57 -21.64 -19.21
CA THR A 23 12.80 -23.05 -19.02
C THR A 23 12.12 -23.55 -17.75
N LYS A 24 11.06 -24.35 -17.93
CA LYS A 24 10.60 -25.33 -16.98
C LYS A 24 11.17 -26.68 -17.44
N GLU A 25 12.23 -27.17 -16.87
CA GLU A 25 12.95 -28.43 -17.18
C GLU A 25 13.17 -28.79 -18.67
N LYS A 26 12.38 -28.20 -19.60
CA LYS A 26 12.53 -28.21 -21.06
C LYS A 26 12.01 -26.89 -21.59
N GLY A 27 12.91 -26.03 -22.00
CA GLY A 27 12.66 -24.65 -22.38
C GLY A 27 11.48 -24.45 -23.32
N THR A 28 10.59 -23.56 -22.94
CA THR A 28 9.60 -22.96 -23.83
C THR A 28 10.13 -21.60 -24.23
N CYS A 29 10.40 -21.39 -25.53
CA CYS A 29 10.80 -20.08 -26.04
C CYS A 29 9.56 -19.24 -26.33
N ILE A 30 9.54 -17.99 -25.84
CA ILE A 30 8.54 -17.00 -26.22
C ILE A 30 9.18 -16.08 -27.26
N GLU A 31 8.83 -16.29 -28.50
CA GLU A 31 9.39 -15.53 -29.62
C GLU A 31 8.71 -14.16 -29.79
N GLY A 32 9.52 -13.14 -30.08
CA GLY A 32 9.01 -11.81 -30.44
C GLY A 32 8.52 -10.98 -29.28
N ALA A 33 8.90 -11.33 -28.04
CA ALA A 33 8.59 -10.52 -26.86
C ALA A 33 9.23 -9.14 -26.95
N GLN A 34 8.45 -8.09 -26.68
CA GLN A 34 8.90 -6.70 -26.60
C GLN A 34 9.03 -6.27 -25.13
N SER A 35 9.94 -5.36 -24.85
CA SER A 35 10.11 -4.79 -23.52
C SER A 35 9.08 -3.66 -23.25
N PRO A 36 8.43 -3.61 -22.06
CA PRO A 36 8.53 -4.58 -20.99
C PRO A 36 7.66 -5.82 -21.28
N PHE A 37 8.23 -7.01 -21.04
CA PHE A 37 7.50 -8.27 -21.16
C PHE A 37 6.94 -8.70 -19.79
N MET A 38 5.67 -9.07 -19.73
CA MET A 38 5.04 -9.70 -18.57
C MET A 38 4.71 -11.16 -18.89
N HIS A 39 5.09 -12.06 -18.02
CA HIS A 39 4.73 -13.48 -18.12
C HIS A 39 3.57 -13.72 -17.14
N ASP A 40 2.39 -13.93 -17.70
CA ASP A 40 1.15 -14.20 -16.99
C ASP A 40 0.94 -15.73 -16.84
N ASP A 41 -0.08 -16.12 -16.08
CA ASP A 41 -0.51 -17.51 -15.90
C ASP A 41 0.55 -18.44 -15.30
N LEU A 42 1.45 -17.91 -14.49
CA LEU A 42 2.47 -18.69 -13.80
C LEU A 42 1.88 -19.49 -12.64
N ALA A 43 2.26 -20.77 -12.54
CA ALA A 43 1.85 -21.62 -11.42
C ALA A 43 2.59 -21.21 -10.13
N ASN A 44 1.86 -20.92 -9.07
CA ASN A 44 2.42 -20.58 -7.77
C ASN A 44 3.29 -21.71 -7.21
N GLY A 45 4.40 -21.34 -6.56
CA GLY A 45 5.35 -22.29 -5.98
C GLY A 45 6.24 -23.01 -7.00
N THR A 46 6.07 -22.74 -8.30
CA THR A 46 6.94 -23.30 -9.34
C THR A 46 8.12 -22.37 -9.58
N CYS A 47 9.33 -22.90 -9.59
CA CYS A 47 10.53 -22.14 -9.92
C CYS A 47 10.60 -21.96 -11.44
N TYR A 48 10.66 -20.72 -11.90
CA TYR A 48 10.83 -20.34 -13.30
C TYR A 48 12.21 -19.72 -13.49
N HIS A 49 12.90 -20.16 -14.54
CA HIS A 49 14.21 -19.69 -14.92
C HIS A 49 14.08 -18.86 -16.20
N TYR A 50 14.70 -17.71 -16.23
CA TYR A 50 14.63 -16.79 -17.36
C TYR A 50 16.02 -16.45 -17.88
N VAL A 51 16.21 -16.62 -19.16
CA VAL A 51 17.35 -16.11 -19.90
C VAL A 51 16.87 -15.30 -21.11
N VAL A 52 17.64 -14.36 -21.57
CA VAL A 52 17.33 -13.53 -22.71
C VAL A 52 18.40 -13.72 -23.77
N THR A 53 17.96 -14.00 -25.01
CA THR A 53 18.82 -13.98 -26.19
C THR A 53 18.29 -12.95 -27.19
N VAL A 54 19.18 -12.43 -28.03
CA VAL A 54 18.82 -11.52 -29.13
C VAL A 54 19.08 -12.24 -30.43
N VAL A 55 18.05 -12.40 -31.24
CA VAL A 55 18.14 -13.01 -32.58
C VAL A 55 18.22 -11.89 -33.61
N THR A 56 19.27 -11.96 -34.44
CA THR A 56 19.50 -11.05 -35.57
C THR A 56 19.63 -11.83 -36.88
N GLN A 57 19.69 -11.14 -38.00
CA GLN A 57 20.01 -11.77 -39.28
C GLN A 57 21.40 -12.45 -39.31
N LYS A 58 22.28 -12.11 -38.39
CA LYS A 58 23.63 -12.68 -38.25
C LYS A 58 23.71 -13.86 -37.29
N GLY A 59 22.60 -14.22 -36.65
CA GLY A 59 22.51 -15.30 -35.67
C GLY A 59 22.02 -14.85 -34.31
N GLU A 60 22.04 -15.74 -33.37
CA GLU A 60 21.59 -15.55 -31.98
C GLU A 60 22.77 -15.16 -31.09
N SER A 61 22.51 -14.25 -30.14
CA SER A 61 23.51 -13.87 -29.13
C SER A 61 23.68 -14.99 -28.11
N PRO A 62 24.79 -14.98 -27.33
CA PRO A 62 24.87 -15.77 -26.12
C PRO A 62 23.69 -15.45 -25.19
N GLU A 63 23.29 -16.42 -24.36
CA GLU A 63 22.29 -16.24 -23.33
C GLU A 63 22.75 -15.20 -22.29
N SER A 64 21.81 -14.45 -21.73
CA SER A 64 22.07 -13.61 -20.56
C SER A 64 22.37 -14.47 -19.33
N GLN A 65 22.75 -13.83 -18.23
CA GLN A 65 22.71 -14.52 -16.94
C GLN A 65 21.29 -14.98 -16.64
N GLU A 66 21.18 -16.17 -16.06
CA GLU A 66 19.92 -16.75 -15.64
C GLU A 66 19.35 -16.00 -14.42
N VAL A 67 18.06 -15.70 -14.46
CA VAL A 67 17.31 -15.14 -13.33
C VAL A 67 16.21 -16.10 -12.94
N MET A 68 16.11 -16.41 -11.65
CA MET A 68 15.06 -17.25 -11.10
C MET A 68 13.95 -16.41 -10.50
N ALA A 69 12.70 -16.88 -10.67
CA ALA A 69 11.53 -16.33 -9.97
C ALA A 69 10.60 -17.47 -9.58
N ILE A 70 10.06 -17.38 -8.36
CA ILE A 70 9.03 -18.30 -7.86
C ILE A 70 7.80 -17.45 -7.58
N PRO A 71 6.74 -17.53 -8.41
CA PRO A 71 5.47 -16.90 -8.10
C PRO A 71 4.93 -17.49 -6.80
N ALA A 72 4.56 -16.62 -5.87
CA ALA A 72 3.89 -17.01 -4.64
C ALA A 72 2.41 -16.59 -4.71
N PRO A 73 1.47 -17.40 -4.19
CA PRO A 73 0.12 -16.93 -4.04
C PRO A 73 0.11 -15.70 -3.15
N TYR A 74 -0.78 -14.74 -3.43
CA TYR A 74 -1.12 -13.73 -2.44
C TYR A 74 -1.81 -14.44 -1.28
N LEU A 75 -1.04 -14.75 -0.25
CA LEU A 75 -1.62 -15.26 0.99
C LEU A 75 -2.06 -14.04 1.79
N ILE A 76 -3.34 -14.02 2.15
CA ILE A 76 -3.79 -13.15 3.23
C ILE A 76 -3.07 -13.66 4.48
N ALA A 77 -2.04 -12.92 4.91
CA ALA A 77 -1.24 -13.31 6.06
C ALA A 77 -2.07 -13.26 7.34
N LYS A 78 -2.96 -12.25 7.43
CA LYS A 78 -3.84 -12.05 8.57
C LYS A 78 -5.02 -11.14 8.22
N ILE A 79 -6.16 -11.40 8.83
CA ILE A 79 -7.31 -10.50 8.89
C ILE A 79 -7.40 -10.01 10.35
N ILE A 80 -7.61 -8.70 10.52
CA ILE A 80 -7.79 -8.07 11.82
C ILE A 80 -9.18 -7.46 11.84
N GLY A 81 -9.98 -7.81 12.86
CA GLY A 81 -11.30 -7.26 13.09
C GLY A 81 -12.42 -7.90 12.29
N GLN A 82 -13.60 -7.44 12.58
CA GLN A 82 -14.88 -7.75 11.92
C GLN A 82 -15.76 -6.49 12.01
N GLU A 83 -16.94 -6.53 11.39
CA GLU A 83 -17.90 -5.44 11.52
C GLU A 83 -18.46 -5.36 12.95
N GLY A 84 -18.49 -4.16 13.52
CA GLY A 84 -19.04 -3.92 14.85
C GLY A 84 -18.58 -2.62 15.51
N VAL A 85 -18.83 -2.49 16.80
CA VAL A 85 -18.58 -1.28 17.61
C VAL A 85 -17.63 -1.55 18.80
N GLU A 86 -17.35 -2.81 19.07
CA GLU A 86 -16.51 -3.22 20.19
C GLU A 86 -15.02 -3.07 19.87
N ASP A 87 -14.17 -3.29 20.87
CA ASP A 87 -12.73 -3.26 20.69
C ASP A 87 -12.25 -4.34 19.72
N GLY A 88 -11.54 -3.93 18.68
CA GLY A 88 -11.09 -4.80 17.61
C GLY A 88 -12.12 -5.01 16.50
N GLU A 89 -13.32 -4.43 16.60
CA GLU A 89 -14.34 -4.39 15.55
C GLU A 89 -14.33 -3.02 14.87
N PHE A 90 -14.84 -2.93 13.64
CA PHE A 90 -14.79 -1.70 12.85
C PHE A 90 -16.13 -1.39 12.22
N SER A 91 -16.40 -0.08 12.05
CA SER A 91 -17.49 0.42 11.20
C SER A 91 -16.90 1.41 10.19
N SER A 92 -16.96 1.04 8.91
CA SER A 92 -16.42 1.84 7.81
C SER A 92 -14.96 2.31 8.02
N PRO A 93 -13.99 1.41 8.27
CA PRO A 93 -12.60 1.82 8.43
C PRO A 93 -12.07 2.41 7.12
N THR A 94 -11.44 3.60 7.18
CA THR A 94 -11.02 4.31 5.96
C THR A 94 -9.52 4.58 5.87
N GLY A 95 -8.82 4.69 6.98
CA GLY A 95 -7.40 5.00 7.03
C GLY A 95 -6.61 4.00 7.84
N ILE A 96 -5.38 3.76 7.44
CA ILE A 96 -4.43 2.90 8.16
C ILE A 96 -3.04 3.51 8.12
N ALA A 97 -2.31 3.42 9.23
CA ALA A 97 -0.89 3.75 9.31
C ALA A 97 -0.15 2.73 10.17
N VAL A 98 1.16 2.64 9.97
CA VAL A 98 2.04 1.76 10.75
C VAL A 98 3.20 2.60 11.27
N ASP A 99 3.52 2.48 12.57
CA ASP A 99 4.67 3.17 13.14
C ASP A 99 5.98 2.36 12.96
N LYS A 100 7.09 2.93 13.42
CA LYS A 100 8.43 2.30 13.33
C LYS A 100 8.56 1.00 14.12
N ASP A 101 7.72 0.78 15.12
CA ASP A 101 7.72 -0.41 15.97
C ASP A 101 6.77 -1.49 15.43
N GLY A 102 6.08 -1.19 14.31
CA GLY A 102 5.15 -2.07 13.63
C GLY A 102 3.73 -2.01 14.19
N ASN A 103 3.41 -1.09 15.10
CA ASN A 103 2.04 -0.92 15.57
C ASN A 103 1.17 -0.34 14.46
N ILE A 104 -0.04 -0.88 14.35
CA ILE A 104 -1.01 -0.55 13.31
C ILE A 104 -2.08 0.36 13.93
N TYR A 105 -2.39 1.44 13.23
CA TYR A 105 -3.44 2.39 13.62
C TYR A 105 -4.49 2.42 12.53
N VAL A 106 -5.77 2.33 12.91
CA VAL A 106 -6.90 2.30 11.99
C VAL A 106 -7.89 3.41 12.34
N ALA A 107 -8.26 4.22 11.36
CA ALA A 107 -9.36 5.16 11.49
C ALA A 107 -10.69 4.41 11.33
N ASP A 108 -11.35 4.18 12.44
CA ASP A 108 -12.65 3.54 12.56
C ASP A 108 -13.73 4.62 12.47
N THR A 109 -14.03 5.00 11.23
CA THR A 109 -14.67 6.26 10.86
C THR A 109 -16.05 6.44 11.47
N ASP A 110 -16.94 5.48 11.29
CA ASP A 110 -18.31 5.58 11.77
C ASP A 110 -18.42 5.32 13.28
N ASN A 111 -17.41 4.70 13.89
CA ASN A 111 -17.29 4.60 15.35
C ASN A 111 -16.56 5.80 15.99
N HIS A 112 -16.21 6.82 15.19
CA HIS A 112 -15.57 8.06 15.67
C HIS A 112 -14.31 7.82 16.50
N SER A 113 -13.53 6.80 16.14
CA SER A 113 -12.37 6.38 16.90
C SER A 113 -11.15 6.07 16.05
N ILE A 114 -10.01 6.01 16.73
CA ILE A 114 -8.79 5.42 16.19
C ILE A 114 -8.49 4.17 17.02
N GLN A 115 -8.26 3.04 16.40
CA GLN A 115 -7.88 1.82 17.08
C GLN A 115 -6.41 1.49 16.81
N LYS A 116 -5.70 1.06 17.86
CA LYS A 116 -4.29 0.67 17.83
C LYS A 116 -4.15 -0.83 18.03
N PHE A 117 -3.30 -1.45 17.22
CA PHE A 117 -2.95 -2.87 17.30
C PHE A 117 -1.43 -3.01 17.30
N ASP A 118 -0.90 -4.10 17.83
CA ASP A 118 0.50 -4.46 17.66
C ASP A 118 0.76 -5.03 16.24
N LYS A 119 2.02 -5.29 15.92
CA LYS A 119 2.46 -5.88 14.65
C LYS A 119 1.82 -7.24 14.35
N ASP A 120 1.34 -7.94 15.36
CA ASP A 120 0.68 -9.23 15.25
C ASP A 120 -0.86 -9.10 15.22
N GLY A 121 -1.37 -7.84 15.21
CA GLY A 121 -2.79 -7.51 15.12
C GLY A 121 -3.57 -7.74 16.41
N LYS A 122 -2.90 -7.79 17.56
CA LYS A 122 -3.53 -7.78 18.87
C LYS A 122 -3.96 -6.35 19.19
N PHE A 123 -5.21 -6.18 19.61
CA PHE A 123 -5.72 -4.88 20.07
C PHE A 123 -4.92 -4.36 21.26
N LEU A 124 -4.53 -3.08 21.19
CA LEU A 124 -3.77 -2.38 22.22
C LEU A 124 -4.56 -1.24 22.86
N GLY A 125 -5.46 -0.60 22.11
CA GLY A 125 -6.24 0.52 22.64
C GLY A 125 -7.11 1.21 21.59
N ARG A 126 -8.04 2.01 22.10
CA ARG A 126 -8.95 2.84 21.30
C ARG A 126 -8.88 4.28 21.80
N TRP A 127 -8.86 5.23 20.87
CA TRP A 127 -8.90 6.65 21.15
C TRP A 127 -10.17 7.24 20.53
N GLY A 128 -10.92 8.02 21.28
CA GLY A 128 -12.25 8.45 20.92
C GLY A 128 -13.32 7.37 21.21
N GLY A 129 -14.31 7.24 20.34
CA GLY A 129 -15.42 6.26 20.45
C GLY A 129 -16.78 6.92 20.61
N GLU A 130 -16.82 8.20 20.92
CA GLU A 130 -18.02 9.04 20.85
C GLU A 130 -17.75 10.25 19.94
N ALA A 131 -18.73 10.64 19.17
CA ALA A 131 -18.64 11.82 18.33
C ALA A 131 -18.32 13.06 19.15
N GLY A 132 -17.16 13.67 18.97
CA GLY A 132 -16.70 14.77 19.81
C GLY A 132 -15.78 15.75 19.11
N SER A 133 -15.85 17.02 19.53
CA SER A 133 -14.97 18.09 19.04
C SER A 133 -13.91 18.53 20.06
N ALA A 134 -13.92 17.97 21.27
CA ALA A 134 -12.88 18.20 22.27
C ALA A 134 -11.51 17.69 21.78
N GLU A 135 -10.42 18.10 22.42
CA GLU A 135 -9.09 17.54 22.16
C GLU A 135 -9.10 16.04 22.51
N GLY A 136 -8.57 15.21 21.57
CA GLY A 136 -8.61 13.75 21.70
C GLY A 136 -9.95 13.10 21.31
N GLY A 137 -11.03 13.87 21.13
CA GLY A 137 -12.26 13.40 20.52
C GLY A 137 -12.21 13.49 18.99
N PHE A 138 -12.97 12.65 18.30
CA PHE A 138 -13.02 12.62 16.83
C PHE A 138 -14.46 12.69 16.33
N TYR A 139 -14.59 13.17 15.09
CA TYR A 139 -15.85 13.12 14.36
C TYR A 139 -15.56 12.73 12.91
N TYR A 140 -15.92 11.51 12.55
CA TYR A 140 -15.60 10.89 11.26
C TYR A 140 -14.10 11.02 10.89
N PRO A 141 -13.17 10.52 11.71
CA PRO A 141 -11.75 10.51 11.35
C PRO A 141 -11.53 9.63 10.12
N ARG A 142 -10.68 10.05 9.18
CA ARG A 142 -10.48 9.30 7.94
C ARG A 142 -9.03 8.94 7.66
N GLY A 143 -8.20 9.94 7.42
CA GLY A 143 -6.79 9.73 7.12
C GLY A 143 -5.94 9.78 8.37
N LEU A 144 -4.92 8.94 8.44
CA LEU A 144 -3.92 9.03 9.50
C LEU A 144 -2.53 8.66 8.97
N THR A 145 -1.51 9.15 9.66
CA THR A 145 -0.11 8.82 9.40
C THR A 145 0.69 8.90 10.69
N THR A 146 1.87 8.29 10.71
CA THR A 146 2.80 8.34 11.83
C THR A 146 4.10 9.02 11.43
N ASN A 147 4.83 9.60 12.39
CA ASN A 147 6.19 10.08 12.19
C ASN A 147 7.23 9.13 12.83
N SER A 148 8.51 9.47 12.68
CA SER A 148 9.63 8.69 13.25
C SER A 148 9.62 8.59 14.78
N ASP A 149 8.95 9.51 15.45
CA ASP A 149 8.82 9.52 16.91
C ASP A 149 7.63 8.69 17.40
N GLY A 150 6.87 8.06 16.47
CA GLY A 150 5.68 7.28 16.78
C GLY A 150 4.42 8.13 17.02
N GLN A 151 4.49 9.47 16.84
CA GLN A 151 3.33 10.34 16.98
C GLN A 151 2.36 10.10 15.81
N VAL A 152 1.07 10.14 16.11
CA VAL A 152 0.00 9.88 15.14
C VAL A 152 -0.69 11.20 14.75
N TYR A 153 -0.79 11.43 13.45
CA TYR A 153 -1.51 12.57 12.88
C TYR A 153 -2.82 12.07 12.28
N VAL A 154 -3.92 12.62 12.72
CA VAL A 154 -5.27 12.20 12.33
C VAL A 154 -5.99 13.33 11.62
N ALA A 155 -6.48 13.09 10.41
CA ALA A 155 -7.44 13.95 9.74
C ALA A 155 -8.82 13.72 10.37
N ASP A 156 -9.17 14.54 11.34
CA ASP A 156 -10.46 14.57 12.03
C ASP A 156 -11.47 15.30 11.17
N THR A 157 -11.94 14.61 10.13
CA THR A 157 -12.62 15.18 8.97
C THR A 157 -13.91 15.89 9.32
N GLY A 158 -14.73 15.29 10.17
CA GLY A 158 -15.99 15.90 10.59
C GLY A 158 -15.80 17.15 11.48
N ASN A 159 -14.62 17.30 12.10
CA ASN A 159 -14.25 18.48 12.86
C ASN A 159 -13.41 19.49 12.06
N ASN A 160 -13.12 19.24 10.78
CA ASN A 160 -12.32 20.12 9.91
C ASN A 160 -10.96 20.49 10.51
N ARG A 161 -10.27 19.52 11.11
CA ARG A 161 -8.98 19.71 11.75
C ARG A 161 -8.05 18.50 11.55
N VAL A 162 -6.76 18.69 11.81
CA VAL A 162 -5.80 17.62 12.01
C VAL A 162 -5.39 17.61 13.47
N GLN A 163 -5.40 16.47 14.12
CA GLN A 163 -4.89 16.31 15.47
C GLN A 163 -3.58 15.49 15.45
N ARG A 164 -2.61 15.91 16.27
CA ARG A 164 -1.42 15.12 16.57
C ARG A 164 -1.54 14.57 17.98
N LEU A 165 -1.33 13.27 18.09
CA LEU A 165 -1.39 12.54 19.36
C LEU A 165 -0.03 11.88 19.61
N ASP A 166 0.25 11.59 20.87
CA ASP A 166 1.38 10.73 21.25
C ASP A 166 1.06 9.24 21.00
N THR A 167 2.00 8.37 21.35
CA THR A 167 1.87 6.90 21.19
C THR A 167 0.76 6.28 22.04
N ASP A 168 0.29 6.98 23.04
CA ASP A 168 -0.77 6.54 23.97
C ASP A 168 -2.12 7.19 23.65
N GLY A 169 -2.17 8.05 22.62
CA GLY A 169 -3.39 8.72 22.17
C GLY A 169 -3.69 10.02 22.87
N ASN A 170 -2.77 10.55 23.68
CA ASN A 170 -2.96 11.84 24.29
C ASN A 170 -2.82 12.96 23.26
N PRO A 171 -3.75 13.93 23.21
CA PRO A 171 -3.68 15.02 22.27
C PRO A 171 -2.51 15.96 22.59
N MET A 172 -1.69 16.24 21.58
CA MET A 172 -0.54 17.13 21.71
C MET A 172 -0.79 18.47 21.03
N LYS A 173 -1.44 18.47 19.87
CA LYS A 173 -1.71 19.67 19.08
C LYS A 173 -2.81 19.42 18.06
N ALA A 174 -3.59 20.47 17.78
CA ALA A 174 -4.55 20.50 16.69
C ALA A 174 -4.30 21.68 15.77
N TRP A 175 -4.57 21.48 14.48
CA TRP A 175 -4.56 22.50 13.44
C TRP A 175 -5.89 22.47 12.71
N GLY A 176 -6.43 23.63 12.40
CA GLY A 176 -7.76 23.81 11.86
C GLY A 176 -8.73 24.25 12.94
N LYS A 177 -9.89 24.63 12.54
CA LYS A 177 -10.99 25.00 13.45
C LYS A 177 -12.26 24.33 13.00
N PHE A 178 -13.01 23.78 13.93
CA PHE A 178 -14.40 23.45 13.72
C PHE A 178 -15.14 24.74 13.33
N GLY A 179 -15.41 24.89 12.05
CA GLY A 179 -16.18 26.01 11.53
C GLY A 179 -17.30 25.46 10.67
N PHE A 180 -18.56 25.71 11.05
CA PHE A 180 -19.64 25.62 10.10
C PHE A 180 -19.39 26.67 9.01
N ALA A 181 -18.78 26.28 7.92
CA ALA A 181 -18.70 27.07 6.70
C ALA A 181 -20.04 27.06 5.93
N TRP A 182 -21.16 27.03 6.64
CA TRP A 182 -22.47 27.31 6.12
C TRP A 182 -23.04 28.56 6.80
N ARG A 183 -22.35 29.66 6.67
CA ARG A 183 -23.03 30.97 6.66
C ARG A 183 -23.19 31.36 5.19
N GLY A 184 -24.26 30.87 4.60
CA GLY A 184 -24.89 31.65 3.55
C GLY A 184 -25.26 32.99 4.15
N ALA A 185 -24.75 34.07 3.57
CA ALA A 185 -24.94 35.48 3.81
C ALA A 185 -23.62 36.14 4.25
N ASP A 186 -22.79 36.46 3.27
CA ASP A 186 -22.20 37.78 3.05
C ASP A 186 -21.23 37.72 1.87
N MET A 187 -21.80 37.53 0.68
CA MET A 187 -21.12 37.82 -0.58
C MET A 187 -21.33 39.31 -0.96
N ASN A 188 -21.43 40.20 0.01
CA ASN A 188 -21.44 41.64 -0.21
C ASN A 188 -20.85 42.37 1.00
N LYS A 189 -19.52 42.49 1.02
CA LYS A 189 -18.81 43.71 1.46
C LYS A 189 -17.38 43.64 1.03
#